data_1fd49f2cf358c14c22f848f259472aa3
#
_entry.id   1fd49f2cf358c14c22f848f259472aa3
#
_cell.length_a   1.000
_cell.length_b   1.000
_cell.length_c   1.000
_cell.angle_alpha   90.00
_cell.angle_beta   90.00
_cell.angle_gamma   90.00
#
_symmetry.space_group_name_H-M   'P 1'
#
loop_
_entity.id
_entity.type
_entity.pdbx_description
1 polymer ?
#
loop_
_entity_poly.entity_id
_entity_poly.type
_entity_poly.pdbx_seq_one_letter_code
_entity_poly.pdbx_strand_id
1 'polypeptide(L)'
;LPQTYINAIKNSIIENRDSGPFAGFKIEDVLITLEDSQYIEGESTEIAYSIAAVQAFTKAFNKALPVLLEPIMKLEIISPEQYIGDIISDINRRRGSVVAMGEQGSLKKIECEVPLSEMFGYATEIRSITQGRASYSMEFLKYEKAPEQIMKKIVEIF
;
A
#
# COMPACT_ATOMS: atom_id res chain seq x y z
N LEU A 1 27.34 -13.40 -19.46
CA LEU A 1 26.11 -14.17 -19.61
C LEU A 1 25.44 -13.83 -20.94
N PRO A 2 25.03 -14.82 -21.78
CA PRO A 2 24.28 -14.55 -23.01
C PRO A 2 22.98 -13.81 -22.76
N GLN A 3 22.57 -12.97 -23.74
CA GLN A 3 21.40 -12.08 -23.59
C GLN A 3 20.08 -12.84 -23.36
N THR A 4 19.96 -14.04 -23.92
CA THR A 4 18.79 -14.90 -23.73
C THR A 4 18.55 -15.24 -22.26
N TYR A 5 19.61 -15.56 -21.52
CA TYR A 5 19.54 -15.87 -20.09
C TYR A 5 19.26 -14.61 -19.22
N ILE A 6 19.85 -13.47 -19.61
CA ILE A 6 19.55 -12.19 -18.96
C ILE A 6 18.06 -11.86 -19.10
N ASN A 7 17.50 -12.07 -20.29
CA ASN A 7 16.08 -11.85 -20.55
C ASN A 7 15.20 -12.82 -19.74
N ALA A 8 15.57 -14.10 -19.65
CA ALA A 8 14.86 -15.09 -18.84
C ALA A 8 14.82 -14.69 -17.36
N ILE A 9 15.96 -14.28 -16.80
CA ILE A 9 16.06 -13.76 -15.43
C ILE A 9 15.16 -12.54 -15.23
N LYS A 10 15.27 -11.54 -16.12
CA LYS A 10 14.48 -10.31 -16.03
C LYS A 10 12.97 -10.59 -16.09
N ASN A 11 12.52 -11.39 -17.03
CA ASN A 11 11.11 -11.69 -17.22
C ASN A 11 10.55 -12.45 -16.02
N SER A 12 11.27 -13.46 -15.49
CA SER A 12 10.82 -14.21 -14.33
C SER A 12 10.67 -13.36 -13.07
N ILE A 13 11.56 -12.39 -12.87
CA ILE A 13 11.45 -11.44 -11.74
C ILE A 13 10.26 -10.49 -11.94
N ILE A 14 10.06 -9.96 -13.17
CA ILE A 14 8.94 -9.07 -13.47
C ILE A 14 7.59 -9.78 -13.25
N GLU A 15 7.45 -11.02 -13.71
CA GLU A 15 6.24 -11.83 -13.51
C GLU A 15 5.94 -12.08 -12.02
N ASN A 16 6.96 -12.25 -11.20
CA ASN A 16 6.81 -12.44 -9.75
C ASN A 16 6.63 -11.15 -8.95
N ARG A 17 6.72 -9.98 -9.59
CA ARG A 17 6.50 -8.68 -8.93
C ARG A 17 5.06 -8.50 -8.46
N ASP A 18 4.09 -8.97 -9.22
CA ASP A 18 2.66 -8.75 -8.95
C ASP A 18 2.12 -9.68 -7.84
N SER A 19 2.90 -10.72 -7.50
CA SER A 19 2.63 -11.63 -6.37
C SER A 19 3.92 -11.82 -5.58
N GLY A 20 4.28 -10.81 -4.79
CA GLY A 20 5.52 -10.78 -4.05
C GLY A 20 5.66 -11.88 -3.00
N PRO A 21 6.89 -12.24 -2.60
CA PRO A 21 7.17 -13.33 -1.65
C PRO A 21 6.71 -13.03 -0.22
N PHE A 22 6.29 -11.78 0.05
CA PHE A 22 5.78 -11.35 1.34
C PHE A 22 4.29 -11.07 1.26
N ALA A 23 3.47 -11.96 1.81
CA ALA A 23 2.01 -11.87 1.85
C ALA A 23 1.31 -11.74 0.47
N GLY A 24 1.98 -12.08 -0.63
CA GLY A 24 1.39 -12.10 -1.97
C GLY A 24 1.02 -10.74 -2.57
N PHE A 25 1.40 -9.65 -1.92
CA PHE A 25 1.14 -8.30 -2.44
C PHE A 25 2.14 -7.89 -3.51
N LYS A 26 1.70 -7.03 -4.42
CA LYS A 26 2.54 -6.42 -5.42
C LYS A 26 3.72 -5.69 -4.77
N ILE A 27 4.90 -5.82 -5.38
CA ILE A 27 6.11 -5.14 -4.94
C ILE A 27 6.20 -3.78 -5.62
N GLU A 28 6.45 -2.73 -4.86
CA GLU A 28 6.63 -1.36 -5.32
C GLU A 28 7.93 -0.77 -4.75
N ASP A 29 8.48 0.22 -5.43
CA ASP A 29 9.65 1.01 -5.03
C ASP A 29 10.91 0.17 -4.71
N VAL A 30 11.21 -0.83 -5.56
CA VAL A 30 12.35 -1.73 -5.41
C VAL A 30 13.26 -1.64 -6.62
N LEU A 31 14.56 -1.49 -6.39
CA LEU A 31 15.60 -1.65 -7.39
C LEU A 31 16.23 -3.04 -7.26
N ILE A 32 16.20 -3.82 -8.34
CA ILE A 32 16.77 -5.16 -8.40
C ILE A 32 17.96 -5.13 -9.37
N THR A 33 19.13 -5.52 -8.89
CA THR A 33 20.36 -5.54 -9.68
C THR A 33 20.89 -6.96 -9.75
N LEU A 34 21.11 -7.46 -10.97
CA LEU A 34 21.86 -8.69 -11.19
C LEU A 34 23.35 -8.35 -11.19
N GLU A 35 24.07 -8.79 -10.15
CA GLU A 35 25.49 -8.50 -9.98
C GLU A 35 26.37 -9.54 -10.67
N ASP A 36 26.04 -10.83 -10.48
CA ASP A 36 26.83 -11.93 -11.01
C ASP A 36 25.98 -13.16 -11.28
N SER A 37 26.47 -14.03 -12.18
CA SER A 37 25.84 -15.28 -12.53
C SER A 37 26.85 -16.25 -13.12
N GLN A 38 26.83 -17.51 -12.71
CA GLN A 38 27.63 -18.56 -13.32
C GLN A 38 27.02 -19.01 -14.64
N TYR A 39 27.87 -19.27 -15.61
CA TYR A 39 27.48 -19.82 -16.91
C TYR A 39 28.33 -21.03 -17.21
N ILE A 40 27.67 -22.16 -17.53
CA ILE A 40 28.31 -23.40 -17.95
C ILE A 40 27.77 -23.76 -19.33
N GLU A 41 28.65 -23.74 -20.33
CA GLU A 41 28.30 -24.06 -21.71
C GLU A 41 27.81 -25.50 -21.82
N GLY A 42 26.67 -25.68 -22.49
CA GLY A 42 26.03 -26.99 -22.68
C GLY A 42 25.18 -27.51 -21.52
N GLU A 43 25.26 -26.90 -20.34
CA GLU A 43 24.47 -27.31 -19.16
C GLU A 43 23.43 -26.25 -18.76
N SER A 44 23.68 -24.98 -19.05
CA SER A 44 22.79 -23.88 -18.70
C SER A 44 21.55 -23.84 -19.58
N THR A 45 20.38 -23.64 -18.98
CA THR A 45 19.10 -23.48 -19.67
C THR A 45 18.36 -22.24 -19.20
N GLU A 46 17.50 -21.64 -20.04
CA GLU A 46 16.68 -20.48 -19.67
C GLU A 46 15.78 -20.79 -18.47
N ILE A 47 15.20 -21.98 -18.41
CA ILE A 47 14.33 -22.42 -17.29
C ILE A 47 15.12 -22.48 -15.98
N ALA A 48 16.35 -23.00 -15.99
CA ALA A 48 17.20 -23.05 -14.81
C ALA A 48 17.52 -21.65 -14.29
N TYR A 49 17.82 -20.70 -15.19
CA TYR A 49 18.03 -19.29 -14.81
C TYR A 49 16.78 -18.62 -14.27
N SER A 50 15.61 -18.87 -14.86
CA SER A 50 14.35 -18.34 -14.35
C SER A 50 14.07 -18.80 -12.93
N ILE A 51 14.23 -20.09 -12.66
CA ILE A 51 14.02 -20.68 -11.33
C ILE A 51 15.04 -20.11 -10.32
N ALA A 52 16.32 -20.11 -10.69
CA ALA A 52 17.39 -19.59 -9.84
C ALA A 52 17.19 -18.10 -9.53
N ALA A 53 16.76 -17.30 -10.51
CA ALA A 53 16.48 -15.88 -10.34
C ALA A 53 15.36 -15.63 -9.33
N VAL A 54 14.25 -16.36 -9.43
CA VAL A 54 13.12 -16.23 -8.47
C VAL A 54 13.56 -16.63 -7.07
N GLN A 55 14.33 -17.69 -6.91
CA GLN A 55 14.84 -18.13 -5.61
C GLN A 55 15.82 -17.10 -5.00
N ALA A 56 16.75 -16.58 -5.82
CA ALA A 56 17.70 -15.57 -5.39
C ALA A 56 16.99 -14.26 -5.00
N PHE A 57 16.04 -13.83 -5.82
CA PHE A 57 15.19 -12.67 -5.56
C PHE A 57 14.42 -12.81 -4.25
N THR A 58 13.75 -13.93 -4.03
CA THR A 58 13.01 -14.20 -2.78
C THR A 58 13.91 -14.11 -1.55
N LYS A 59 15.11 -14.71 -1.63
CA LYS A 59 16.08 -14.64 -0.52
C LYS A 59 16.59 -13.22 -0.28
N ALA A 60 16.90 -12.48 -1.33
CA ALA A 60 17.37 -11.10 -1.24
C ALA A 60 16.26 -10.18 -0.69
N PHE A 61 15.04 -10.34 -1.19
CA PHE A 61 13.88 -9.57 -0.75
C PHE A 61 13.60 -9.73 0.74
N ASN A 62 13.60 -10.97 1.24
CA ASN A 62 13.40 -11.23 2.66
C ASN A 62 14.51 -10.66 3.54
N LYS A 63 15.77 -10.67 3.07
CA LYS A 63 16.89 -10.06 3.77
C LYS A 63 16.85 -8.52 3.76
N ALA A 64 16.20 -7.92 2.78
CA ALA A 64 16.06 -6.47 2.66
C ALA A 64 15.04 -5.87 3.65
N LEU A 65 14.44 -6.69 4.52
CA LEU A 65 13.45 -6.27 5.53
C LEU A 65 12.25 -5.54 4.87
N PRO A 66 11.46 -6.25 4.06
CA PRO A 66 10.32 -5.66 3.37
C PRO A 66 9.32 -5.07 4.36
N VAL A 67 8.66 -4.01 3.94
CA VAL A 67 7.59 -3.35 4.70
C VAL A 67 6.29 -3.43 3.93
N LEU A 68 5.19 -3.55 4.64
CA LEU A 68 3.87 -3.45 4.05
C LEU A 68 3.53 -1.96 3.84
N LEU A 69 3.07 -1.62 2.63
CA LEU A 69 2.52 -0.31 2.33
C LEU A 69 1.00 -0.38 2.38
N GLU A 70 0.37 0.60 3.01
CA GLU A 70 -1.07 0.77 3.01
C GLU A 70 -1.46 2.05 2.25
N PRO A 71 -2.57 2.03 1.48
CA PRO A 71 -3.04 3.22 0.79
C PRO A 71 -3.63 4.21 1.80
N ILE A 72 -3.17 5.45 1.72
CA ILE A 72 -3.69 6.59 2.48
C ILE A 72 -4.59 7.39 1.54
N MET A 73 -5.79 7.66 2.01
CA MET A 73 -6.80 8.42 1.29
C MET A 73 -6.82 9.86 1.78
N LYS A 74 -6.94 10.79 0.85
CA LYS A 74 -7.34 12.16 1.15
C LYS A 74 -8.86 12.18 1.29
N LEU A 75 -9.32 12.59 2.46
CA LEU A 75 -10.72 12.71 2.79
C LEU A 75 -11.04 14.19 3.00
N GLU A 76 -12.00 14.70 2.27
CA GLU A 76 -12.52 16.05 2.40
C GLU A 76 -13.95 15.98 2.92
N ILE A 77 -14.25 16.66 4.02
CA ILE A 77 -15.55 16.64 4.68
C ILE A 77 -16.07 18.08 4.79
N ILE A 78 -17.31 18.27 4.42
CA ILE A 78 -18.05 19.55 4.56
C ILE A 78 -19.22 19.32 5.50
N SER A 79 -19.27 20.04 6.60
CA SER A 79 -20.25 19.83 7.67
C SER A 79 -20.58 21.12 8.42
N PRO A 80 -21.79 21.22 9.00
CA PRO A 80 -22.07 22.26 10.01
C PRO A 80 -21.09 22.16 11.19
N GLU A 81 -20.75 23.32 11.75
CA GLU A 81 -19.76 23.45 12.82
C GLU A 81 -20.04 22.57 14.04
N GLN A 82 -21.31 22.41 14.38
CA GLN A 82 -21.74 21.63 15.55
C GLN A 82 -21.31 20.16 15.54
N TYR A 83 -21.01 19.58 14.37
CA TYR A 83 -20.60 18.16 14.25
C TYR A 83 -19.09 17.97 14.11
N ILE A 84 -18.31 19.04 14.06
CA ILE A 84 -16.86 18.97 13.78
C ILE A 84 -16.13 18.17 14.86
N GLY A 85 -16.47 18.34 16.12
CA GLY A 85 -15.86 17.60 17.23
C GLY A 85 -16.02 16.08 17.09
N ASP A 86 -17.26 15.65 16.79
CA ASP A 86 -17.57 14.23 16.62
C ASP A 86 -16.91 13.64 15.38
N ILE A 87 -16.86 14.41 14.28
CA ILE A 87 -16.16 14.02 13.05
C ILE A 87 -14.67 13.83 13.31
N ILE A 88 -14.01 14.78 13.96
CA ILE A 88 -12.57 14.68 14.29
C ILE A 88 -12.31 13.48 15.20
N SER A 89 -13.17 13.22 16.17
CA SER A 89 -13.08 12.07 17.06
C SER A 89 -13.16 10.75 16.29
N ASP A 90 -14.10 10.63 15.32
CA ASP A 90 -14.21 9.45 14.47
C ASP A 90 -12.99 9.27 13.55
N ILE A 91 -12.48 10.35 12.95
CA ILE A 91 -11.27 10.31 12.12
C ILE A 91 -10.06 9.81 12.92
N ASN A 92 -9.87 10.32 14.14
CA ASN A 92 -8.79 9.88 15.03
C ASN A 92 -8.92 8.39 15.39
N ARG A 93 -10.12 7.92 15.66
CA ARG A 93 -10.40 6.50 15.92
C ARG A 93 -10.05 5.61 14.73
N ARG A 94 -10.18 6.13 13.51
CA ARG A 94 -9.81 5.48 12.24
C ARG A 94 -8.34 5.63 11.86
N ARG A 95 -7.48 5.98 12.79
CA ARG A 95 -6.05 6.24 12.56
C ARG A 95 -5.80 7.39 11.56
N GLY A 96 -6.80 8.22 11.31
CA GLY A 96 -6.69 9.38 10.46
C GLY A 96 -6.10 10.59 11.19
N SER A 97 -5.69 11.57 10.42
CA SER A 97 -5.20 12.85 10.91
C SER A 97 -5.85 14.00 10.14
N VAL A 98 -6.20 15.07 10.85
CA VAL A 98 -6.66 16.32 10.24
C VAL A 98 -5.45 17.09 9.75
N VAL A 99 -5.44 17.43 8.46
CA VAL A 99 -4.35 18.15 7.80
C VAL A 99 -4.65 19.65 7.70
N ALA A 100 -5.90 19.98 7.39
CA ALA A 100 -6.34 21.37 7.25
C ALA A 100 -7.81 21.53 7.65
N MET A 101 -8.15 22.72 8.09
CA MET A 101 -9.53 23.12 8.34
C MET A 101 -9.76 24.50 7.71
N GLY A 102 -10.94 24.68 7.15
CA GLY A 102 -11.35 25.91 6.50
C GLY A 102 -12.86 26.11 6.56
N GLU A 103 -13.33 27.06 5.80
CA GLU A 103 -14.74 27.39 5.67
C GLU A 103 -15.18 27.29 4.21
N GLN A 104 -16.39 26.81 4.02
CA GLN A 104 -17.07 26.81 2.72
C GLN A 104 -18.47 27.38 2.89
N GLY A 105 -18.62 28.67 2.65
CA GLY A 105 -19.84 29.39 2.98
C GLY A 105 -20.09 29.40 4.49
N SER A 106 -21.25 28.89 4.92
CA SER A 106 -21.62 28.73 6.33
C SER A 106 -21.19 27.39 6.95
N LEU A 107 -20.54 26.54 6.18
CA LEU A 107 -20.12 25.21 6.60
C LEU A 107 -18.60 25.19 6.86
N LYS A 108 -18.17 24.24 7.66
CA LYS A 108 -16.75 23.94 7.87
C LYS A 108 -16.30 22.87 6.89
N LYS A 109 -15.09 23.06 6.38
CA LYS A 109 -14.37 22.11 5.52
C LYS A 109 -13.21 21.52 6.32
N ILE A 110 -13.11 20.21 6.36
CA ILE A 110 -12.02 19.47 7.01
C ILE A 110 -11.33 18.63 5.95
N GLU A 111 -10.02 18.72 5.88
CA GLU A 111 -9.18 17.85 5.06
C GLU A 111 -8.40 16.91 5.97
N CYS A 112 -8.51 15.62 5.69
CA CYS A 112 -7.91 14.55 6.49
C CYS A 112 -7.14 13.57 5.61
N GLU A 113 -6.17 12.90 6.22
CA GLU A 113 -5.51 11.73 5.67
C GLU A 113 -5.92 10.51 6.51
N VAL A 114 -6.44 9.46 5.86
CA VAL A 114 -6.92 8.25 6.54
C VAL A 114 -6.52 7.01 5.78
N PRO A 115 -6.11 5.92 6.46
CA PRO A 115 -5.88 4.64 5.80
C PRO A 115 -7.17 4.09 5.19
N LEU A 116 -7.10 3.60 3.96
CA LEU A 116 -8.26 3.03 3.27
C LEU A 116 -8.90 1.87 4.05
N SER A 117 -8.08 1.05 4.72
CA SER A 117 -8.54 -0.08 5.52
C SER A 117 -9.49 0.31 6.65
N GLU A 118 -9.42 1.55 7.13
CA GLU A 118 -10.28 2.07 8.22
C GLU A 118 -11.57 2.74 7.70
N MET A 119 -11.73 2.82 6.38
CA MET A 119 -12.85 3.57 5.76
C MET A 119 -14.08 2.72 5.48
N PHE A 120 -14.03 1.42 5.77
CA PHE A 120 -15.21 0.56 5.66
C PHE A 120 -16.33 1.06 6.59
N GLY A 121 -17.54 1.18 6.04
CA GLY A 121 -18.70 1.67 6.77
C GLY A 121 -18.73 3.18 7.04
N TYR A 122 -17.74 3.94 6.56
CA TYR A 122 -17.66 5.38 6.83
C TYR A 122 -18.89 6.17 6.37
N ALA A 123 -19.45 5.82 5.20
CA ALA A 123 -20.65 6.48 4.68
C ALA A 123 -21.85 6.41 5.65
N THR A 124 -22.00 5.30 6.33
CA THR A 124 -23.05 5.12 7.34
C THR A 124 -22.73 5.88 8.61
N GLU A 125 -21.49 5.84 9.07
CA GLU A 125 -21.04 6.51 10.29
C GLU A 125 -21.15 8.03 10.18
N ILE A 126 -20.61 8.62 9.10
CA ILE A 126 -20.67 10.08 8.92
C ILE A 126 -22.12 10.58 8.82
N ARG A 127 -23.00 9.80 8.19
CA ARG A 127 -24.42 10.12 8.13
C ARG A 127 -25.09 10.06 9.51
N SER A 128 -24.73 9.09 10.33
CA SER A 128 -25.23 8.96 11.70
C SER A 128 -24.74 10.11 12.57
N ILE A 129 -23.44 10.40 12.59
CA ILE A 129 -22.83 11.46 13.40
C ILE A 129 -23.43 12.83 13.05
N THR A 130 -23.67 13.10 11.76
CA THR A 130 -24.08 14.42 11.30
C THR A 130 -25.56 14.55 10.96
N GLN A 131 -26.35 13.53 11.27
CA GLN A 131 -27.77 13.46 10.91
C GLN A 131 -28.01 13.71 9.41
N GLY A 132 -27.09 13.21 8.58
CA GLY A 132 -27.13 13.36 7.13
C GLY A 132 -26.76 14.75 6.60
N ARG A 133 -26.22 15.63 7.43
CA ARG A 133 -25.92 17.03 7.07
C ARG A 133 -24.49 17.25 6.54
N ALA A 134 -23.63 16.26 6.65
CA ALA A 134 -22.29 16.33 6.07
C ALA A 134 -22.25 15.65 4.71
N SER A 135 -21.38 16.17 3.85
CA SER A 135 -20.92 15.50 2.64
C SER A 135 -19.42 15.24 2.70
N TYR A 136 -18.96 14.22 1.99
CA TYR A 136 -17.53 13.93 1.91
C TYR A 136 -17.14 13.44 0.53
N SER A 137 -15.88 13.63 0.19
CA SER A 137 -15.21 13.00 -0.94
C SER A 137 -13.94 12.33 -0.48
N MET A 138 -13.55 11.25 -1.14
CA MET A 138 -12.37 10.48 -0.82
C MET A 138 -11.63 10.12 -2.11
N GLU A 139 -10.33 10.39 -2.14
CA GLU A 139 -9.45 10.06 -3.26
C GLU A 139 -8.15 9.45 -2.75
N PHE A 140 -7.50 8.62 -3.59
CA PHE A 140 -6.19 8.09 -3.28
C PHE A 140 -5.17 9.21 -3.22
N LEU A 141 -4.36 9.24 -2.15
CA LEU A 141 -3.30 10.23 -1.98
C LEU A 141 -1.91 9.63 -2.19
N LYS A 142 -1.57 8.61 -1.43
CA LYS A 142 -0.22 8.02 -1.39
C LYS A 142 -0.23 6.64 -0.74
N TYR A 143 0.89 5.94 -0.84
CA TYR A 143 1.18 4.79 0.01
C TYR A 143 2.06 5.23 1.18
N GLU A 144 1.82 4.67 2.36
CA GLU A 144 2.67 4.81 3.54
C GLU A 144 2.93 3.45 4.18
N LYS A 145 4.02 3.36 4.95
CA LYS A 145 4.33 2.17 5.71
C LYS A 145 3.23 1.88 6.73
N ALA A 146 2.63 0.71 6.66
CA ALA A 146 1.66 0.28 7.65
C ALA A 146 2.32 0.10 9.03
N PRO A 147 1.61 0.41 10.13
CA PRO A 147 2.07 0.11 11.48
C PRO A 147 2.41 -1.38 11.63
N GLU A 148 3.42 -1.69 12.44
CA GLU A 148 3.91 -3.06 12.62
C GLU A 148 2.80 -4.03 13.09
N GLN A 149 1.87 -3.54 13.92
CA GLN A 149 0.73 -4.34 14.38
C GLN A 149 -0.23 -4.73 13.25
N ILE A 150 -0.44 -3.83 12.28
CA ILE A 150 -1.26 -4.08 11.10
C ILE A 150 -0.53 -5.06 10.17
N MET A 151 0.76 -4.84 9.95
CA MET A 151 1.60 -5.73 9.15
C MET A 151 1.57 -7.17 9.70
N LYS A 152 1.76 -7.36 11.01
CA LYS A 152 1.70 -8.68 11.65
C LYS A 152 0.36 -9.38 11.44
N LYS A 153 -0.76 -8.68 11.64
CA LYS A 153 -2.09 -9.27 11.41
C LYS A 153 -2.31 -9.74 9.99
N ILE A 154 -1.80 -8.99 9.00
CA ILE A 154 -1.95 -9.35 7.59
C ILE A 154 -1.07 -10.54 7.25
N VAL A 155 0.18 -10.56 7.71
CA VAL A 155 1.13 -11.67 7.46
C VAL A 155 0.70 -12.98 8.13
N GLU A 156 0.02 -12.93 9.27
CA GLU A 156 -0.52 -14.13 9.95
C GLU A 156 -1.72 -14.75 9.22
N ILE A 157 -2.35 -14.02 8.30
CA ILE A 157 -3.51 -14.50 7.53
C ILE A 157 -3.08 -15.21 6.24
N PHE A 158 -1.89 -14.94 5.72
CA PHE A 158 -1.32 -15.48 4.48
C PHE A 158 -0.10 -16.39 4.74
#